data_fa5f91dc91407b0a4b8a8320aded49a5
#
_entry.id   fa5f91dc91407b0a4b8a8320aded49a5
#
_cell.length_a   1.000
_cell.length_b   1.000
_cell.length_c   1.000
_cell.angle_alpha   90.00
_cell.angle_beta   90.00
_cell.angle_gamma   90.00
#
_symmetry.space_group_name_H-M   'P 1'
#
loop_
_entity.id
_entity.type
_entity.pdbx_description
1 polymer ?
#
loop_
_entity_poly.entity_id
_entity_poly.type
_entity_poly.pdbx_seq_one_letter_code
_entity_poly.pdbx_strand_id
1 'polypeptide(L)'
;EMCIRDRHVVNFTDIQLAIYEKCPHDELTIIMRRYMMKIAEHFADEDKCLGLITGESIGQVASQTMQSLAATNEVCHMPVYRPLIAMDKNDIIDISNKIDTYETSILPYEDCCTIFVAKHPVTKPNINRIKKSEERLNDVIDELMKTAIDTTEVIMVDAE
;
A
#
# COMPACT_ATOMS: atom_id res chain seq x y z
N GLU A 1 -6.42 -19.49 17.16
CA GLU A 1 -7.10 -18.21 17.48
C GLU A 1 -6.48 -17.12 16.62
N MET A 2 -7.28 -16.60 15.67
CA MET A 2 -6.89 -15.38 14.94
C MET A 2 -7.26 -14.19 15.84
N CYS A 3 -6.25 -13.56 16.41
CA CYS A 3 -6.45 -12.32 17.13
C CYS A 3 -6.17 -11.17 16.18
N ILE A 4 -7.19 -10.68 15.47
CA ILE A 4 -7.13 -9.32 14.93
C ILE A 4 -7.29 -8.44 16.16
N ARG A 5 -6.22 -7.74 16.55
CA ARG A 5 -6.21 -7.01 17.83
C ARG A 5 -6.33 -5.52 17.65
N ASP A 6 -5.84 -5.00 16.54
CA ASP A 6 -5.74 -3.55 16.34
C ASP A 6 -5.78 -3.18 14.86
N ARG A 7 -6.10 -1.94 14.61
CA ARG A 7 -6.07 -1.31 13.30
C ARG A 7 -5.33 0.01 13.42
N HIS A 8 -4.24 0.12 12.68
CA HIS A 8 -3.45 1.34 12.57
C HIS A 8 -4.03 2.23 11.46
N VAL A 9 -4.49 3.42 11.80
CA VAL A 9 -5.01 4.41 10.85
C VAL A 9 -3.99 5.52 10.70
N VAL A 10 -3.27 5.49 9.57
CA VAL A 10 -2.17 6.41 9.27
C VAL A 10 -2.66 7.55 8.39
N ASN A 11 -2.44 8.79 8.80
CA ASN A 11 -2.66 9.93 7.92
C ASN A 11 -1.51 10.03 6.90
N PHE A 12 -1.81 9.70 5.66
CA PHE A 12 -0.84 9.66 4.56
C PHE A 12 -0.88 10.91 3.66
N THR A 13 -1.76 11.87 3.94
CA THR A 13 -2.07 12.99 3.05
C THR A 13 -0.85 13.85 2.72
N ASP A 14 -0.06 14.23 3.70
CA ASP A 14 1.10 15.12 3.48
C ASP A 14 2.21 14.43 2.66
N ILE A 15 2.42 13.13 2.90
CA ILE A 15 3.34 12.31 2.09
C ILE A 15 2.83 12.25 0.64
N GLN A 16 1.54 12.03 0.45
CA GLN A 16 0.91 11.95 -0.86
C GLN A 16 1.01 13.27 -1.64
N LEU A 17 0.80 14.40 -0.97
CA LEU A 17 0.97 15.74 -1.55
C LEU A 17 2.42 16.00 -1.94
N ALA A 18 3.39 15.70 -1.08
CA ALA A 18 4.81 15.85 -1.38
C ALA A 18 5.23 15.01 -2.61
N ILE A 19 4.74 13.77 -2.70
CA ILE A 19 4.99 12.91 -3.86
C ILE A 19 4.37 13.53 -5.13
N TYR A 20 3.13 14.01 -5.04
CA TYR A 20 2.44 14.64 -6.17
C TYR A 20 3.17 15.88 -6.69
N GLU A 21 3.68 16.72 -5.79
CA GLU A 21 4.37 17.98 -6.14
C GLU A 21 5.76 17.76 -6.69
N LYS A 22 6.51 16.79 -6.17
CA LYS A 22 7.95 16.63 -6.43
C LYS A 22 8.29 15.49 -7.40
N CYS A 23 7.44 14.48 -7.53
CA CYS A 23 7.76 13.29 -8.32
C CYS A 23 7.04 13.27 -9.68
N PRO A 24 7.55 12.50 -10.66
CA PRO A 24 6.87 12.31 -11.94
C PRO A 24 5.48 11.68 -11.75
N HIS A 25 4.47 12.27 -12.40
CA HIS A 25 3.08 11.86 -12.19
C HIS A 25 2.79 10.42 -12.67
N ASP A 26 3.51 9.92 -13.66
CA ASP A 26 3.38 8.52 -14.12
C ASP A 26 3.88 7.49 -13.10
N GLU A 27 4.72 7.90 -12.15
CA GLU A 27 5.32 7.07 -11.12
C GLU A 27 4.62 7.17 -9.74
N LEU A 28 3.68 8.11 -9.55
CA LEU A 28 3.06 8.43 -8.26
C LEU A 28 2.57 7.20 -7.50
N THR A 29 1.77 6.36 -8.15
CA THR A 29 1.18 5.19 -7.49
C THR A 29 2.25 4.21 -6.98
N ILE A 30 3.34 4.02 -7.74
CA ILE A 30 4.43 3.14 -7.32
C ILE A 30 5.18 3.73 -6.13
N ILE A 31 5.52 5.02 -6.18
CA ILE A 31 6.23 5.71 -5.09
C ILE A 31 5.37 5.73 -3.82
N MET A 32 4.09 6.08 -3.92
CA MET A 32 3.15 6.04 -2.78
C MET A 32 3.13 4.67 -2.12
N ARG A 33 2.96 3.61 -2.92
CA ARG A 33 2.91 2.23 -2.42
C ARG A 33 4.22 1.82 -1.73
N ARG A 34 5.36 2.29 -2.20
CA ARG A 34 6.65 2.03 -1.55
C ARG A 34 6.70 2.65 -0.15
N TYR A 35 6.21 3.90 0.03
CA TYR A 35 6.14 4.51 1.36
C TYR A 35 5.07 3.86 2.25
N MET A 36 3.93 3.46 1.69
CA MET A 36 2.93 2.68 2.43
C MET A 36 3.51 1.35 2.95
N MET A 37 4.31 0.65 2.14
CA MET A 37 4.97 -0.59 2.57
C MET A 37 6.02 -0.35 3.65
N LYS A 38 6.79 0.74 3.58
CA LYS A 38 7.75 1.12 4.64
C LYS A 38 7.03 1.38 5.97
N ILE A 39 5.87 2.08 5.95
CA ILE A 39 5.06 2.33 7.14
C ILE A 39 4.48 1.01 7.69
N ALA A 40 3.96 0.15 6.81
CA ALA A 40 3.43 -1.14 7.22
C ALA A 40 4.50 -2.03 7.86
N GLU A 41 5.72 -2.05 7.32
CA GLU A 41 6.85 -2.79 7.89
C GLU A 41 7.28 -2.22 9.24
N HIS A 42 7.26 -0.89 9.41
CA HIS A 42 7.56 -0.24 10.70
C HIS A 42 6.62 -0.74 11.82
N PHE A 43 5.31 -0.74 11.60
CA PHE A 43 4.35 -1.25 12.59
C PHE A 43 4.45 -2.76 12.76
N ALA A 44 4.73 -3.51 11.69
CA ALA A 44 4.96 -4.94 11.77
C ALA A 44 6.19 -5.28 12.63
N ASP A 45 7.25 -4.49 12.57
CA ASP A 45 8.44 -4.62 13.43
C ASP A 45 8.11 -4.32 14.89
N GLU A 46 7.37 -3.25 15.18
CA GLU A 46 6.92 -2.90 16.53
C GLU A 46 6.07 -4.02 17.15
N ASP A 47 5.14 -4.58 16.36
CA ASP A 47 4.24 -5.66 16.77
C ASP A 47 4.91 -7.06 16.70
N LYS A 48 6.20 -7.11 16.35
CA LYS A 48 6.97 -8.36 16.23
C LYS A 48 6.36 -9.35 15.23
N CYS A 49 5.76 -8.84 14.18
CA CYS A 49 5.27 -9.64 13.07
C CYS A 49 6.43 -10.22 12.27
N LEU A 50 6.20 -11.35 11.60
CA LEU A 50 7.22 -12.05 10.80
C LEU A 50 7.07 -11.81 9.29
N GLY A 51 6.14 -10.97 8.89
CA GLY A 51 5.89 -10.65 7.48
C GLY A 51 4.65 -9.81 7.28
N LEU A 52 4.48 -9.32 6.06
CA LEU A 52 3.34 -8.53 5.62
C LEU A 52 2.42 -9.40 4.76
N ILE A 53 1.12 -9.11 4.78
CA ILE A 53 0.13 -9.71 3.89
C ILE A 53 -0.56 -8.60 3.10
N THR A 54 -0.66 -8.76 1.79
CA THR A 54 -1.36 -7.80 0.91
C THR A 54 -2.40 -8.51 0.05
N GLY A 55 -3.46 -7.78 -0.32
CA GLY A 55 -4.53 -8.27 -1.20
C GLY A 55 -4.26 -8.08 -2.70
N GLU A 56 -3.00 -8.00 -3.11
CA GLU A 56 -2.62 -7.76 -4.50
C GLU A 56 -2.86 -8.98 -5.38
N SER A 57 -3.34 -8.73 -6.63
CA SER A 57 -3.42 -9.73 -7.69
C SER A 57 -2.81 -9.21 -8.98
N ILE A 58 -2.07 -10.07 -9.71
CA ILE A 58 -1.36 -9.67 -10.94
C ILE A 58 -2.36 -9.25 -12.02
N GLY A 59 -2.11 -8.08 -12.62
CA GLY A 59 -2.83 -7.62 -13.80
C GLY A 59 -4.18 -6.97 -13.55
N GLN A 60 -4.64 -6.86 -12.30
CA GLN A 60 -5.91 -6.21 -11.99
C GLN A 60 -5.89 -4.70 -12.25
N VAL A 61 -4.78 -4.05 -11.93
CA VAL A 61 -4.56 -2.62 -12.18
C VAL A 61 -3.11 -2.35 -12.58
N ALA A 62 -2.84 -1.16 -13.12
CA ALA A 62 -1.51 -0.76 -13.60
C ALA A 62 -0.39 -0.90 -12.54
N SER A 63 -0.70 -0.67 -11.27
CA SER A 63 0.23 -0.81 -10.15
C SER A 63 0.46 -2.26 -9.68
N GLN A 64 -0.22 -3.23 -10.28
CA GLN A 64 -0.13 -4.66 -9.93
C GLN A 64 0.43 -5.52 -11.08
N THR A 65 1.28 -4.94 -11.92
CA THR A 65 2.10 -5.73 -12.85
C THR A 65 3.27 -6.39 -12.11
N MET A 66 3.88 -7.41 -12.70
CA MET A 66 5.06 -8.08 -12.11
C MET A 66 6.17 -7.09 -11.76
N GLN A 67 6.45 -6.13 -12.65
CA GLN A 67 7.46 -5.10 -12.44
C GLN A 67 7.06 -4.12 -11.35
N SER A 68 5.78 -3.74 -11.29
CA SER A 68 5.25 -2.85 -10.26
C SER A 68 5.34 -3.50 -8.88
N LEU A 69 4.95 -4.77 -8.77
CA LEU A 69 5.05 -5.54 -7.53
C LEU A 69 6.51 -5.70 -7.08
N ALA A 70 7.42 -6.00 -8.00
CA ALA A 70 8.86 -6.09 -7.69
C ALA A 70 9.41 -4.75 -7.18
N ALA A 71 9.04 -3.62 -7.82
CA ALA A 71 9.45 -2.29 -7.40
C ALA A 71 8.90 -1.90 -6.02
N THR A 72 7.65 -2.28 -5.72
CA THR A 72 7.02 -2.03 -4.43
C THR A 72 7.62 -2.91 -3.33
N ASN A 73 7.88 -4.19 -3.62
CA ASN A 73 8.44 -5.13 -2.66
C ASN A 73 9.89 -4.84 -2.25
N GLU A 74 10.62 -4.13 -3.10
CA GLU A 74 12.06 -3.89 -2.90
C GLU A 74 12.39 -3.06 -1.65
N VAL A 75 11.42 -2.31 -1.13
CA VAL A 75 11.59 -1.53 0.12
C VAL A 75 11.34 -2.34 1.39
N CYS A 76 10.85 -3.58 1.27
CA CYS A 76 10.55 -4.45 2.41
C CYS A 76 11.72 -5.38 2.67
N HIS A 77 12.06 -5.56 3.95
CA HIS A 77 13.01 -6.54 4.44
C HIS A 77 12.30 -7.81 4.89
N MET A 78 11.05 -7.68 5.34
CA MET A 78 10.19 -8.80 5.69
C MET A 78 9.62 -9.50 4.47
N PRO A 79 9.29 -10.80 4.56
CA PRO A 79 8.49 -11.50 3.56
C PRO A 79 7.14 -10.80 3.34
N VAL A 80 6.75 -10.62 2.07
CA VAL A 80 5.44 -10.11 1.70
C VAL A 80 4.61 -11.21 1.06
N TYR A 81 3.58 -11.67 1.76
CA TYR A 81 2.69 -12.73 1.31
C TYR A 81 1.51 -12.15 0.54
N ARG A 82 1.19 -12.77 -0.60
CA ARG A 82 0.12 -12.34 -1.51
C ARG A 82 -0.80 -13.52 -1.82
N PRO A 83 -1.72 -13.86 -0.92
CA PRO A 83 -2.57 -15.06 -1.08
C PRO A 83 -3.46 -15.02 -2.32
N LEU A 84 -3.76 -13.84 -2.87
CA LEU A 84 -4.61 -13.64 -4.03
C LEU A 84 -3.84 -13.44 -5.35
N ILE A 85 -2.52 -13.58 -5.35
CA ILE A 85 -1.64 -13.08 -6.42
C ILE A 85 -1.96 -13.62 -7.82
N ALA A 86 -2.45 -14.83 -7.93
CA ALA A 86 -2.76 -15.51 -9.19
C ALA A 86 -4.27 -15.71 -9.42
N MET A 87 -5.11 -15.12 -8.59
CA MET A 87 -6.56 -15.25 -8.69
C MET A 87 -7.13 -14.16 -9.60
N ASP A 88 -8.13 -14.51 -10.38
CA ASP A 88 -8.87 -13.52 -11.14
C ASP A 88 -9.93 -12.82 -10.26
N LYS A 89 -10.60 -11.80 -10.84
CA LYS A 89 -11.57 -11.01 -10.08
C LYS A 89 -12.76 -11.85 -9.58
N ASN A 90 -13.19 -12.83 -10.36
CA ASN A 90 -14.34 -13.67 -9.98
C ASN A 90 -13.99 -14.62 -8.84
N ASP A 91 -12.80 -15.23 -8.89
CA ASP A 91 -12.28 -16.05 -7.80
C ASP A 91 -12.23 -15.28 -6.47
N ILE A 92 -11.76 -14.02 -6.53
CA ILE A 92 -11.67 -13.14 -5.35
C ILE A 92 -13.08 -12.80 -4.83
N ILE A 93 -14.02 -12.51 -5.71
CA ILE A 93 -15.43 -12.26 -5.35
C ILE A 93 -16.04 -13.51 -4.71
N ASP A 94 -15.80 -14.68 -5.26
CA ASP A 94 -16.31 -15.94 -4.70
C ASP A 94 -15.77 -16.21 -3.30
N ILE A 95 -14.47 -15.89 -3.07
CA ILE A 95 -13.89 -16.00 -1.73
C ILE A 95 -14.52 -14.99 -0.78
N SER A 96 -14.67 -13.72 -1.21
CA SER A 96 -15.26 -12.68 -0.36
C SER A 96 -16.70 -12.98 0.03
N ASN A 97 -17.48 -13.60 -0.86
CA ASN A 97 -18.83 -14.11 -0.54
C ASN A 97 -18.77 -15.23 0.49
N LYS A 98 -17.82 -16.18 0.35
CA LYS A 98 -17.69 -17.30 1.29
C LYS A 98 -17.31 -16.89 2.70
N ILE A 99 -16.56 -15.81 2.84
CA ILE A 99 -16.12 -15.26 4.15
C ILE A 99 -16.98 -14.08 4.62
N ASP A 100 -18.11 -13.83 3.95
CA ASP A 100 -19.12 -12.81 4.28
C ASP A 100 -18.55 -11.37 4.35
N THR A 101 -17.65 -11.04 3.43
CA THR A 101 -17.04 -9.69 3.35
C THR A 101 -17.41 -8.91 2.08
N TYR A 102 -18.11 -9.56 1.13
CA TYR A 102 -18.42 -8.96 -0.17
C TYR A 102 -19.29 -7.70 -0.04
N GLU A 103 -20.41 -7.79 0.70
CA GLU A 103 -21.35 -6.68 0.88
C GLU A 103 -20.67 -5.45 1.53
N THR A 104 -19.74 -5.68 2.45
CA THR A 104 -18.94 -4.59 3.03
C THR A 104 -17.96 -4.00 2.03
N SER A 105 -17.37 -4.84 1.17
CA SER A 105 -16.33 -4.42 0.22
C SER A 105 -16.87 -3.58 -0.96
N ILE A 106 -18.17 -3.66 -1.25
CA ILE A 106 -18.83 -2.89 -2.33
C ILE A 106 -19.50 -1.60 -1.86
N LEU A 107 -19.40 -1.27 -0.56
CA LEU A 107 -19.94 -0.02 -0.05
C LEU A 107 -19.32 1.19 -0.79
N PRO A 108 -20.10 2.26 -1.07
CA PRO A 108 -19.67 3.37 -1.91
C PRO A 108 -18.76 4.36 -1.17
N TYR A 109 -17.62 3.86 -0.67
CA TYR A 109 -16.57 4.71 -0.12
C TYR A 109 -15.54 5.07 -1.19
N GLU A 110 -15.01 6.27 -1.11
CA GLU A 110 -13.97 6.73 -2.04
C GLU A 110 -12.63 6.07 -1.72
N ASP A 111 -11.95 5.60 -2.77
CA ASP A 111 -10.57 5.12 -2.67
C ASP A 111 -9.60 6.29 -2.49
N CYS A 112 -8.70 6.19 -1.55
CA CYS A 112 -7.65 7.19 -1.28
C CYS A 112 -6.75 7.44 -2.51
N CYS A 113 -6.68 6.51 -3.45
CA CYS A 113 -5.88 6.61 -4.67
C CYS A 113 -6.53 7.43 -5.78
N THR A 114 -7.84 7.69 -5.74
CA THR A 114 -8.58 8.29 -6.86
C THR A 114 -8.25 9.75 -7.10
N ILE A 115 -7.84 10.48 -6.07
CA ILE A 115 -7.56 11.93 -6.15
C ILE A 115 -6.28 12.22 -6.94
N PHE A 116 -5.31 11.30 -6.95
CA PHE A 116 -3.98 11.49 -7.54
C PHE A 116 -3.62 10.44 -8.60
N VAL A 117 -4.62 9.88 -9.27
CA VAL A 117 -4.38 8.89 -10.33
C VAL A 117 -3.75 9.56 -11.55
N ALA A 118 -2.59 9.10 -11.93
CA ALA A 118 -1.97 9.50 -13.19
C ALA A 118 -2.85 9.08 -14.38
N LYS A 119 -3.00 9.97 -15.39
CA LYS A 119 -3.71 9.64 -16.63
C LYS A 119 -3.08 8.44 -17.36
N HIS A 120 -1.77 8.28 -17.22
CA HIS A 120 -0.98 7.22 -17.81
C HIS A 120 0.03 6.67 -16.79
N PRO A 121 -0.41 5.81 -15.85
CA PRO A 121 0.49 5.24 -14.85
C PRO A 121 1.50 4.30 -15.51
N VAL A 122 2.72 4.29 -15.00
CA VAL A 122 3.76 3.38 -15.48
C VAL A 122 3.40 1.93 -15.11
N THR A 123 3.38 1.05 -16.12
CA THR A 123 3.09 -0.39 -15.94
C THR A 123 4.34 -1.25 -15.89
N LYS A 124 5.47 -0.71 -16.33
CA LYS A 124 6.80 -1.36 -16.31
C LYS A 124 7.82 -0.43 -15.68
N PRO A 125 7.70 -0.15 -14.36
CA PRO A 125 8.63 0.75 -13.69
C PRO A 125 10.05 0.19 -13.71
N ASN A 126 11.01 1.08 -13.97
CA ASN A 126 12.43 0.80 -13.74
C ASN A 126 12.79 1.22 -12.32
N ILE A 127 13.26 0.27 -11.50
CA ILE A 127 13.51 0.51 -10.09
C ILE A 127 14.55 1.61 -9.83
N ASN A 128 15.59 1.71 -10.67
CA ASN A 128 16.61 2.76 -10.52
C ASN A 128 16.03 4.15 -10.84
N ARG A 129 15.10 4.22 -11.80
CA ARG A 129 14.38 5.45 -12.11
C ARG A 129 13.47 5.85 -10.95
N ILE A 130 12.73 4.89 -10.38
CA ILE A 130 11.88 5.13 -9.21
C ILE A 130 12.71 5.67 -8.03
N LYS A 131 13.82 5.01 -7.69
CA LYS A 131 14.73 5.47 -6.63
C LYS A 131 15.24 6.90 -6.86
N LYS A 132 15.64 7.22 -8.10
CA LYS A 132 16.06 8.57 -8.47
C LYS A 132 14.93 9.60 -8.34
N SER A 133 13.70 9.21 -8.60
CA SER A 133 12.53 10.07 -8.39
C SER A 133 12.25 10.28 -6.91
N GLU A 134 12.43 9.26 -6.07
CA GLU A 134 12.32 9.36 -4.61
C GLU A 134 13.38 10.31 -3.99
N GLU A 135 14.57 10.43 -4.58
CA GLU A 135 15.59 11.38 -4.12
C GLU A 135 15.10 12.85 -4.06
N ARG A 136 14.06 13.19 -4.84
CA ARG A 136 13.44 14.52 -4.81
C ARG A 136 12.66 14.80 -3.53
N LEU A 137 12.42 13.79 -2.74
CA LEU A 137 11.70 13.87 -1.47
C LEU A 137 12.65 13.97 -0.27
N ASN A 138 13.96 13.79 -0.46
CA ASN A 138 14.95 13.67 0.61
C ASN A 138 14.95 14.86 1.60
N ASP A 139 14.51 16.04 1.16
CA ASP A 139 14.44 17.25 1.98
C ASP A 139 13.24 17.27 2.95
N VAL A 140 12.22 16.41 2.75
CA VAL A 140 10.97 16.45 3.54
C VAL A 140 10.49 15.10 4.03
N ILE A 141 10.90 14.01 3.39
CA ILE A 141 10.24 12.72 3.57
C ILE A 141 10.43 12.12 4.96
N ASP A 142 11.61 12.30 5.57
CA ASP A 142 11.90 11.73 6.89
C ASP A 142 11.02 12.36 7.96
N GLU A 143 10.78 13.68 7.90
CA GLU A 143 9.90 14.39 8.82
C GLU A 143 8.43 14.01 8.59
N LEU A 144 8.00 13.91 7.32
CA LEU A 144 6.65 13.52 6.98
C LEU A 144 6.35 12.07 7.41
N MET A 145 7.28 11.15 7.17
CA MET A 145 7.16 9.75 7.62
C MET A 145 7.08 9.67 9.14
N LYS A 146 7.96 10.39 9.84
CA LYS A 146 7.94 10.44 11.30
C LYS A 146 6.60 10.98 11.80
N THR A 147 6.10 12.08 11.24
CA THR A 147 4.81 12.66 11.62
C THR A 147 3.66 11.67 11.38
N ALA A 148 3.64 11.01 10.23
CA ALA A 148 2.60 10.02 9.90
C ALA A 148 2.59 8.85 10.89
N ILE A 149 3.75 8.36 11.29
CA ILE A 149 3.91 7.29 12.28
C ILE A 149 3.50 7.77 13.68
N ASP A 150 4.05 8.89 14.13
CA ASP A 150 3.82 9.43 15.47
C ASP A 150 2.33 9.83 15.74
N THR A 151 1.59 10.15 14.66
CA THR A 151 0.17 10.54 14.74
C THR A 151 -0.79 9.42 14.36
N THR A 152 -0.30 8.19 14.22
CA THR A 152 -1.15 7.05 13.88
C THR A 152 -2.14 6.76 14.98
N GLU A 153 -3.40 6.66 14.61
CA GLU A 153 -4.47 6.22 15.51
C GLU A 153 -4.50 4.69 15.55
N VAL A 154 -4.40 4.13 16.75
CA VAL A 154 -4.53 2.68 16.96
C VAL A 154 -5.90 2.37 17.53
N ILE A 155 -6.71 1.63 16.79
CA ILE A 155 -8.07 1.24 17.16
C ILE A 155 -8.06 -0.24 17.51
N MET A 156 -8.37 -0.56 18.77
CA MET A 156 -8.55 -1.94 19.20
C MET A 156 -9.83 -2.51 18.59
N VAL A 157 -9.71 -3.69 17.98
CA VAL A 157 -10.84 -4.39 17.39
C VAL A 157 -11.16 -5.59 18.27
N ASP A 158 -12.28 -5.54 18.98
CA ASP A 158 -12.80 -6.68 19.71
C ASP A 158 -13.50 -7.62 18.73
N ALA A 159 -13.14 -8.90 18.77
CA ALA A 159 -13.91 -9.93 18.09
C ALA A 159 -15.19 -10.20 18.92
N GLU A 160 -16.35 -9.84 18.39
CA GLU A 160 -17.64 -10.28 18.93
C GLU A 160 -17.85 -11.79 18.77
#